data_0c03e41fa8fdfc9e10d0447eaa3cb460
#
_entry.id   0c03e41fa8fdfc9e10d0447eaa3cb460
#
_cell.length_a   1.000
_cell.length_b   1.000
_cell.length_c   1.000
_cell.angle_alpha   90.00
_cell.angle_beta   90.00
_cell.angle_gamma   90.00
#
_symmetry.space_group_name_H-M   'P 1'
#
loop_
_entity.id
_entity.type
_entity.pdbx_description
1 polymer ?
#
loop_
_entity_poly.entity_id
_entity_poly.type
_entity_poly.pdbx_seq_one_letter_code
_entity_poly.pdbx_strand_id
1 'polypeptide(L)'
;MENRQKKKLLVLVREAIYRKHYSKRTEEAYIHWIKRYIFFHNKRHPLEMGNAEIEGFLTHLAIKKRVSASTQNQAFSALLFLYREVLNKPLEGPINSLRAKRPKRLPTVLTKEETFKIIQCMSGVHGLMAKLLYGSGLRLSECVEMRVKDIDFAQRQIIIRDAKGMQDRVTILPEGLVKPLQEHLERVKRLHQKDLKKGGGSVYLPFALGRKYPGAGRGWVWQYVFPSARLARGPRDGVLRRWYMSETTLQRAVHKAARLSGINKRVSCRTFRHSFATHLLQNGYDIRTVQELLGHKDVKTTMIYTHILNRGGLAVRSPIDML
;
A
#
# COMPACT_ATOMS: atom_id res chain seq x y z
N MET A 1 -29.80 -17.03 31.15
CA MET A 1 -29.67 -16.99 29.65
C MET A 1 -29.59 -15.54 29.25
N GLU A 2 -28.37 -15.07 28.96
CA GLU A 2 -28.09 -13.65 28.75
C GLU A 2 -28.70 -13.13 27.47
N ASN A 3 -29.35 -12.00 27.60
CA ASN A 3 -29.97 -11.19 26.56
C ASN A 3 -28.89 -10.66 25.60
N ARG A 4 -28.49 -11.48 24.63
CA ARG A 4 -27.61 -11.04 23.50
C ARG A 4 -28.41 -10.08 22.65
N GLN A 5 -28.35 -8.77 22.96
CA GLN A 5 -28.79 -7.74 22.05
C GLN A 5 -28.27 -8.09 20.65
N LYS A 6 -29.18 -8.26 19.68
CA LYS A 6 -28.83 -8.58 18.28
C LYS A 6 -27.96 -7.46 17.73
N LYS A 7 -26.64 -7.64 17.77
CA LYS A 7 -25.68 -6.67 17.21
C LYS A 7 -25.98 -6.44 15.73
N LYS A 8 -25.95 -5.18 15.32
CA LYS A 8 -26.12 -4.83 13.89
C LYS A 8 -25.03 -5.53 13.04
N LEU A 9 -25.40 -6.07 11.88
CA LEU A 9 -24.52 -6.85 10.99
C LEU A 9 -23.15 -6.16 10.74
N LEU A 10 -23.13 -4.87 10.47
CA LEU A 10 -21.89 -4.14 10.20
C LEU A 10 -20.97 -4.04 11.43
N VAL A 11 -21.51 -4.14 12.63
CA VAL A 11 -20.70 -4.22 13.87
C VAL A 11 -20.01 -5.58 13.93
N LEU A 12 -20.73 -6.66 13.64
CA LEU A 12 -20.16 -8.01 13.57
C LEU A 12 -19.06 -8.12 12.51
N VAL A 13 -19.27 -7.49 11.34
CA VAL A 13 -18.25 -7.43 10.28
C VAL A 13 -16.97 -6.75 10.78
N ARG A 14 -17.09 -5.61 11.48
CA ARG A 14 -15.92 -4.91 12.06
C ARG A 14 -15.21 -5.76 13.11
N GLU A 15 -15.95 -6.38 14.03
CA GLU A 15 -15.39 -7.25 15.05
C GLU A 15 -14.63 -8.44 14.45
N ALA A 16 -15.17 -9.06 13.38
CA ALA A 16 -14.51 -10.15 12.67
C ALA A 16 -13.22 -9.68 11.96
N ILE A 17 -13.24 -8.49 11.35
CA ILE A 17 -12.07 -7.86 10.72
C ILE A 17 -10.98 -7.60 11.76
N TYR A 18 -11.33 -7.08 12.94
CA TYR A 18 -10.37 -6.84 14.02
C TYR A 18 -9.78 -8.15 14.58
N ARG A 19 -10.60 -9.19 14.78
CA ARG A 19 -10.10 -10.50 15.20
C ARG A 19 -9.10 -11.12 14.24
N LYS A 20 -9.25 -10.85 12.94
CA LYS A 20 -8.33 -11.32 11.87
C LYS A 20 -7.15 -10.36 11.64
N HIS A 21 -7.01 -9.31 12.45
CA HIS A 21 -5.96 -8.28 12.30
C HIS A 21 -5.88 -7.65 10.90
N TYR A 22 -7.03 -7.51 10.20
CA TYR A 22 -7.06 -6.88 8.91
C TYR A 22 -6.91 -5.36 9.00
N SER A 23 -6.35 -4.76 7.96
CA SER A 23 -6.13 -3.32 7.89
C SER A 23 -7.44 -2.54 7.84
N LYS A 24 -7.41 -1.27 8.30
CA LYS A 24 -8.54 -0.33 8.17
C LYS A 24 -9.01 -0.19 6.72
N ARG A 25 -8.11 -0.20 5.76
CA ARG A 25 -8.44 -0.15 4.33
C ARG A 25 -9.23 -1.38 3.87
N THR A 26 -8.92 -2.55 4.42
CA THR A 26 -9.69 -3.78 4.19
C THR A 26 -11.08 -3.66 4.81
N GLU A 27 -11.19 -3.11 6.03
CA GLU A 27 -12.48 -2.84 6.69
C GLU A 27 -13.38 -1.96 5.82
N GLU A 28 -12.87 -0.81 5.39
CA GLU A 28 -13.61 0.15 4.56
C GLU A 28 -14.06 -0.48 3.25
N ALA A 29 -13.17 -1.22 2.57
CA ALA A 29 -13.49 -1.89 1.33
C ALA A 29 -14.55 -3.00 1.51
N TYR A 30 -14.43 -3.83 2.55
CA TYR A 30 -15.37 -4.92 2.80
C TYR A 30 -16.75 -4.38 3.20
N ILE A 31 -16.81 -3.40 4.09
CA ILE A 31 -18.07 -2.74 4.46
C ILE A 31 -18.72 -2.09 3.24
N HIS A 32 -17.95 -1.44 2.37
CA HIS A 32 -18.46 -0.85 1.14
C HIS A 32 -19.14 -1.89 0.24
N TRP A 33 -18.46 -3.03 -0.03
CA TRP A 33 -19.00 -4.08 -0.88
C TRP A 33 -20.21 -4.79 -0.27
N ILE A 34 -20.17 -5.08 1.05
CA ILE A 34 -21.29 -5.69 1.77
C ILE A 34 -22.52 -4.79 1.73
N LYS A 35 -22.36 -3.48 1.97
CA LYS A 35 -23.47 -2.54 1.83
C LYS A 35 -24.04 -2.53 0.43
N ARG A 36 -23.21 -2.46 -0.61
CA ARG A 36 -23.67 -2.48 -2.01
C ARG A 36 -24.42 -3.75 -2.36
N TYR A 37 -23.98 -4.90 -1.87
CA TYR A 37 -24.65 -6.18 -2.04
C TYR A 37 -26.04 -6.19 -1.39
N ILE A 38 -26.15 -5.75 -0.14
CA ILE A 38 -27.42 -5.65 0.59
C ILE A 38 -28.40 -4.71 -0.12
N PHE A 39 -27.92 -3.53 -0.57
CA PHE A 39 -28.76 -2.60 -1.30
C PHE A 39 -29.20 -3.11 -2.68
N PHE A 40 -28.34 -3.86 -3.37
CA PHE A 40 -28.68 -4.47 -4.65
C PHE A 40 -29.85 -5.46 -4.53
N HIS A 41 -29.95 -6.15 -3.39
CA HIS A 41 -31.04 -7.09 -3.08
C HIS A 41 -32.12 -6.45 -2.19
N ASN A 42 -32.46 -5.16 -2.40
CA ASN A 42 -33.55 -4.47 -1.73
C ASN A 42 -33.52 -4.57 -0.20
N LYS A 43 -32.32 -4.49 0.38
CA LYS A 43 -32.04 -4.58 1.82
C LYS A 43 -32.41 -5.93 2.46
N ARG A 44 -32.54 -7.01 1.68
CA ARG A 44 -32.69 -8.38 2.25
C ARG A 44 -31.50 -8.68 3.15
N HIS A 45 -31.77 -9.43 4.22
CA HIS A 45 -30.70 -9.83 5.13
C HIS A 45 -29.84 -10.94 4.50
N PRO A 46 -28.47 -10.87 4.58
CA PRO A 46 -27.61 -11.86 3.95
C PRO A 46 -27.81 -13.32 4.39
N LEU A 47 -28.38 -13.58 5.58
CA LEU A 47 -28.76 -14.93 6.00
C LEU A 47 -29.84 -15.56 5.12
N GLU A 48 -30.67 -14.74 4.48
CA GLU A 48 -31.75 -15.15 3.57
C GLU A 48 -31.30 -15.29 2.13
N MET A 49 -30.01 -15.02 1.86
CA MET A 49 -29.40 -15.01 0.56
C MET A 49 -28.31 -16.08 0.48
N GLY A 50 -27.92 -16.46 -0.73
CA GLY A 50 -26.91 -17.49 -0.96
C GLY A 50 -26.13 -17.28 -2.26
N ASN A 51 -25.72 -18.38 -2.88
CA ASN A 51 -24.90 -18.38 -4.10
C ASN A 51 -25.55 -17.66 -5.27
N ALA A 52 -26.84 -17.87 -5.49
CA ALA A 52 -27.59 -17.24 -6.60
C ALA A 52 -27.57 -15.71 -6.51
N GLU A 53 -27.78 -15.17 -5.30
CA GLU A 53 -27.75 -13.73 -5.07
C GLU A 53 -26.32 -13.16 -5.22
N ILE A 54 -25.30 -13.88 -4.78
CA ILE A 54 -23.89 -13.49 -4.98
C ILE A 54 -23.58 -13.46 -6.47
N GLU A 55 -23.94 -14.49 -7.21
CA GLU A 55 -23.72 -14.58 -8.65
C GLU A 55 -24.45 -13.46 -9.39
N GLY A 56 -25.72 -13.22 -9.08
CA GLY A 56 -26.51 -12.11 -9.62
C GLY A 56 -25.84 -10.75 -9.39
N PHE A 57 -25.34 -10.49 -8.18
CA PHE A 57 -24.64 -9.25 -7.87
C PHE A 57 -23.31 -9.13 -8.63
N LEU A 58 -22.51 -10.20 -8.69
CA LEU A 58 -21.22 -10.18 -9.41
C LEU A 58 -21.42 -10.01 -10.91
N THR A 59 -22.46 -10.65 -11.48
CA THR A 59 -22.87 -10.48 -12.87
C THR A 59 -23.32 -9.04 -13.15
N HIS A 60 -24.12 -8.45 -12.26
CA HIS A 60 -24.49 -7.03 -12.36
C HIS A 60 -23.26 -6.12 -12.35
N LEU A 61 -22.28 -6.39 -11.48
CA LEU A 61 -21.03 -5.62 -11.45
C LEU A 61 -20.25 -5.73 -12.77
N ALA A 62 -20.17 -6.93 -13.33
CA ALA A 62 -19.46 -7.18 -14.58
C ALA A 62 -20.16 -6.54 -15.79
N ILE A 63 -21.46 -6.84 -15.98
CA ILE A 63 -22.20 -6.47 -17.18
C ILE A 63 -22.72 -5.03 -17.11
N LYS A 64 -23.47 -4.69 -16.06
CA LYS A 64 -24.11 -3.36 -15.96
C LYS A 64 -23.14 -2.27 -15.50
N LYS A 65 -22.25 -2.58 -14.53
CA LYS A 65 -21.30 -1.61 -14.01
C LYS A 65 -19.94 -1.66 -14.72
N ARG A 66 -19.69 -2.66 -15.58
CA ARG A 66 -18.45 -2.84 -16.35
C ARG A 66 -17.17 -2.71 -15.49
N VAL A 67 -17.22 -3.23 -14.27
CA VAL A 67 -16.05 -3.17 -13.38
C VAL A 67 -14.95 -4.11 -13.86
N SER A 68 -13.70 -3.79 -13.52
CA SER A 68 -12.58 -4.69 -13.83
C SER A 68 -12.68 -6.02 -13.07
N ALA A 69 -12.11 -7.09 -13.61
CA ALA A 69 -12.00 -8.39 -12.95
C ALA A 69 -11.38 -8.30 -11.54
N SER A 70 -10.44 -7.39 -11.34
CA SER A 70 -9.85 -7.14 -10.01
C SER A 70 -10.86 -6.57 -9.02
N THR A 71 -11.70 -5.64 -9.47
CA THR A 71 -12.76 -5.02 -8.67
C THR A 71 -13.86 -6.03 -8.32
N GLN A 72 -14.27 -6.84 -9.29
CA GLN A 72 -15.24 -7.92 -9.08
C GLN A 72 -14.72 -8.94 -8.05
N ASN A 73 -13.47 -9.37 -8.19
CA ASN A 73 -12.84 -10.29 -7.24
C ASN A 73 -12.68 -9.69 -5.83
N GLN A 74 -12.51 -8.37 -5.71
CA GLN A 74 -12.51 -7.70 -4.41
C GLN A 74 -13.89 -7.73 -3.75
N ALA A 75 -14.96 -7.46 -4.52
CA ALA A 75 -16.33 -7.58 -4.05
C ALA A 75 -16.62 -9.02 -3.60
N PHE A 76 -16.27 -10.00 -4.42
CA PHE A 76 -16.43 -11.42 -4.10
C PHE A 76 -15.69 -11.81 -2.81
N SER A 77 -14.44 -11.36 -2.63
CA SER A 77 -13.68 -11.63 -1.40
C SER A 77 -14.35 -11.05 -0.15
N ALA A 78 -14.98 -9.88 -0.27
CA ALA A 78 -15.73 -9.26 0.83
C ALA A 78 -16.99 -10.08 1.18
N LEU A 79 -17.70 -10.63 0.18
CA LEU A 79 -18.87 -11.48 0.38
C LEU A 79 -18.48 -12.83 0.96
N LEU A 80 -17.41 -13.47 0.46
CA LEU A 80 -16.87 -14.69 1.06
C LEU A 80 -16.53 -14.49 2.55
N PHE A 81 -15.88 -13.37 2.89
CA PHE A 81 -15.60 -13.03 4.27
C PHE A 81 -16.89 -12.88 5.10
N LEU A 82 -17.89 -12.19 4.57
CA LEU A 82 -19.19 -12.02 5.22
C LEU A 82 -19.81 -13.36 5.57
N TYR A 83 -19.94 -14.23 4.59
CA TYR A 83 -20.64 -15.52 4.75
C TYR A 83 -19.85 -16.49 5.64
N ARG A 84 -18.53 -16.60 5.42
CA ARG A 84 -17.69 -17.55 6.14
C ARG A 84 -17.35 -17.11 7.56
N GLU A 85 -16.95 -15.85 7.77
CA GLU A 85 -16.32 -15.39 9.02
C GLU A 85 -17.31 -14.62 9.93
N VAL A 86 -18.41 -14.13 9.37
CA VAL A 86 -19.39 -13.31 10.13
C VAL A 86 -20.70 -14.06 10.35
N LEU A 87 -21.23 -14.68 9.30
CA LEU A 87 -22.52 -15.37 9.35
C LEU A 87 -22.39 -16.85 9.68
N ASN A 88 -21.17 -17.41 9.66
CA ASN A 88 -20.92 -18.86 9.81
C ASN A 88 -21.79 -19.72 8.89
N LYS A 89 -22.12 -19.22 7.72
CA LYS A 89 -22.91 -19.88 6.67
C LYS A 89 -22.01 -20.08 5.45
N PRO A 90 -21.25 -21.19 5.37
CA PRO A 90 -20.39 -21.46 4.22
C PRO A 90 -21.25 -21.54 2.94
N LEU A 91 -20.69 -21.00 1.86
CA LEU A 91 -21.33 -21.08 0.56
C LEU A 91 -21.09 -22.47 -0.03
N GLU A 92 -22.14 -23.08 -0.57
CA GLU A 92 -22.09 -24.41 -1.18
C GLU A 92 -21.60 -24.34 -2.64
N GLY A 93 -20.88 -25.39 -3.09
CA GLY A 93 -20.45 -25.56 -4.48
C GLY A 93 -19.13 -24.87 -4.87
N PRO A 94 -18.77 -24.91 -6.18
CA PRO A 94 -17.45 -24.51 -6.67
C PRO A 94 -17.27 -22.98 -6.69
N ILE A 95 -16.92 -22.42 -5.56
CA ILE A 95 -16.71 -20.97 -5.33
C ILE A 95 -15.70 -20.38 -6.32
N ASN A 96 -14.77 -21.16 -6.82
CA ASN A 96 -13.75 -20.70 -7.77
C ASN A 96 -14.30 -20.35 -9.16
N SER A 97 -15.44 -20.88 -9.56
CA SER A 97 -16.08 -20.58 -10.84
C SER A 97 -16.56 -19.12 -10.94
N LEU A 98 -16.84 -18.49 -9.80
CA LEU A 98 -17.29 -17.09 -9.72
C LEU A 98 -16.13 -16.07 -9.80
N ARG A 99 -14.89 -16.52 -9.81
CA ARG A 99 -13.73 -15.63 -9.90
C ARG A 99 -13.43 -15.22 -11.33
N ALA A 100 -13.48 -13.93 -11.60
CA ALA A 100 -13.09 -13.41 -12.90
C ALA A 100 -11.58 -13.59 -13.17
N LYS A 101 -11.25 -14.08 -14.38
CA LYS A 101 -9.85 -14.18 -14.83
C LYS A 101 -9.24 -12.79 -14.96
N ARG A 102 -8.06 -12.60 -14.37
CA ARG A 102 -7.32 -11.34 -14.46
C ARG A 102 -6.33 -11.39 -15.62
N PRO A 103 -6.37 -10.44 -16.55
CA PRO A 103 -5.35 -10.36 -17.59
C PRO A 103 -3.98 -10.08 -16.92
N LYS A 104 -2.97 -10.83 -17.30
CA LYS A 104 -1.58 -10.56 -16.91
C LYS A 104 -1.07 -9.38 -17.75
N ARG A 105 -0.87 -8.24 -17.10
CA ARG A 105 -0.26 -7.07 -17.76
C ARG A 105 1.16 -6.90 -17.23
N LEU A 106 2.09 -6.67 -18.13
CA LEU A 106 3.45 -6.33 -17.77
C LEU A 106 3.46 -4.96 -17.05
N PRO A 107 4.26 -4.80 -15.99
CA PRO A 107 4.38 -3.51 -15.33
C PRO A 107 5.07 -2.49 -16.22
N THR A 108 4.65 -1.24 -16.12
CA THR A 108 5.39 -0.13 -16.73
C THR A 108 6.71 0.04 -15.98
N VAL A 109 7.81 0.03 -16.73
CA VAL A 109 9.16 0.31 -16.25
C VAL A 109 9.70 1.55 -16.98
N LEU A 110 10.34 2.43 -16.24
CA LEU A 110 11.05 3.60 -16.75
C LEU A 110 12.50 3.22 -17.02
N THR A 111 13.15 3.87 -17.99
CA THR A 111 14.61 3.84 -18.10
C THR A 111 15.24 4.64 -16.95
N LYS A 112 16.57 4.57 -16.79
CA LYS A 112 17.29 5.38 -15.79
C LYS A 112 17.11 6.87 -16.10
N GLU A 113 17.22 7.26 -17.36
CA GLU A 113 17.09 8.63 -17.88
C GLU A 113 15.66 9.16 -17.67
N GLU A 114 14.63 8.36 -18.00
CA GLU A 114 13.22 8.71 -17.75
C GLU A 114 12.93 8.89 -16.26
N THR A 115 13.47 7.99 -15.42
CA THR A 115 13.32 8.08 -13.98
C THR A 115 13.92 9.37 -13.44
N PHE A 116 15.14 9.69 -13.86
CA PHE A 116 15.86 10.90 -13.48
C PHE A 116 15.11 12.16 -13.94
N LYS A 117 14.65 12.20 -15.18
CA LYS A 117 13.89 13.32 -15.75
C LYS A 117 12.61 13.61 -14.97
N ILE A 118 11.88 12.57 -14.56
CA ILE A 118 10.69 12.74 -13.73
C ILE A 118 11.05 13.30 -12.35
N ILE A 119 12.09 12.74 -11.71
CA ILE A 119 12.54 13.18 -10.38
C ILE A 119 13.01 14.63 -10.41
N GLN A 120 13.68 15.07 -11.48
CA GLN A 120 14.08 16.48 -11.65
C GLN A 120 12.88 17.44 -11.72
N CYS A 121 11.73 16.99 -12.24
CA CYS A 121 10.48 17.76 -12.22
C CYS A 121 9.81 17.81 -10.83
N MET A 122 10.42 17.22 -9.80
CA MET A 122 9.89 17.19 -8.43
C MET A 122 10.81 17.96 -7.49
N SER A 123 10.23 18.81 -6.64
CA SER A 123 10.98 19.61 -5.68
C SER A 123 10.62 19.28 -4.23
N GLY A 124 11.45 19.72 -3.30
CA GLY A 124 11.20 19.64 -1.86
C GLY A 124 10.98 18.22 -1.36
N VAL A 125 10.04 18.06 -0.44
CA VAL A 125 9.75 16.78 0.23
C VAL A 125 9.29 15.71 -0.76
N HIS A 126 8.49 16.06 -1.77
CA HIS A 126 8.00 15.10 -2.76
C HIS A 126 9.13 14.54 -3.63
N GLY A 127 10.11 15.37 -3.98
CA GLY A 127 11.31 14.92 -4.71
C GLY A 127 12.15 13.96 -3.86
N LEU A 128 12.32 14.24 -2.57
CA LEU A 128 13.02 13.34 -1.64
C LEU A 128 12.29 12.00 -1.51
N MET A 129 10.95 12.02 -1.37
CA MET A 129 10.14 10.80 -1.31
C MET A 129 10.21 9.99 -2.61
N ALA A 130 10.18 10.63 -3.79
CA ALA A 130 10.31 9.95 -5.08
C ALA A 130 11.68 9.27 -5.23
N LYS A 131 12.76 9.96 -4.79
CA LYS A 131 14.10 9.38 -4.75
C LYS A 131 14.18 8.15 -3.83
N LEU A 132 13.49 8.16 -2.67
CA LEU A 132 13.39 6.99 -1.79
C LEU A 132 12.58 5.86 -2.41
N LEU A 133 11.43 6.14 -3.06
CA LEU A 133 10.65 5.13 -3.77
C LEU A 133 11.49 4.39 -4.82
N TYR A 134 12.31 5.13 -5.57
CA TYR A 134 13.19 4.55 -6.58
C TYR A 134 14.47 3.97 -5.99
N GLY A 135 15.15 4.67 -5.09
CA GLY A 135 16.47 4.27 -4.60
C GLY A 135 16.43 3.15 -3.55
N SER A 136 15.29 2.96 -2.86
CA SER A 136 15.11 1.93 -1.83
C SER A 136 14.02 0.92 -2.17
N GLY A 137 13.33 1.08 -3.28
CA GLY A 137 12.25 0.19 -3.72
C GLY A 137 11.04 0.16 -2.78
N LEU A 138 10.76 1.22 -2.04
CA LEU A 138 9.67 1.29 -1.08
C LEU A 138 8.29 1.22 -1.74
N ARG A 139 7.31 0.63 -1.03
CA ARG A 139 5.90 0.84 -1.36
C ARG A 139 5.49 2.25 -0.94
N LEU A 140 4.46 2.80 -1.60
CA LEU A 140 3.95 4.14 -1.24
C LEU A 140 3.58 4.25 0.24
N SER A 141 2.82 3.29 0.77
CA SER A 141 2.46 3.27 2.20
C SER A 141 3.68 3.21 3.12
N GLU A 142 4.67 2.39 2.79
CA GLU A 142 5.92 2.28 3.55
C GLU A 142 6.68 3.61 3.59
N CYS A 143 6.71 4.32 2.46
CA CYS A 143 7.36 5.63 2.38
C CYS A 143 6.64 6.69 3.22
N VAL A 144 5.31 6.79 3.14
CA VAL A 144 4.57 7.82 3.88
C VAL A 144 4.46 7.52 5.37
N GLU A 145 4.40 6.24 5.77
CA GLU A 145 4.25 5.80 7.15
C GLU A 145 5.58 5.62 7.89
N MET A 146 6.71 5.80 7.20
CA MET A 146 8.07 5.66 7.75
C MET A 146 8.25 6.53 8.99
N ARG A 147 8.85 5.97 10.04
CA ARG A 147 9.18 6.66 11.29
C ARG A 147 10.67 6.93 11.39
N VAL A 148 11.02 7.89 12.23
CA VAL A 148 12.43 8.26 12.48
C VAL A 148 13.25 7.04 12.89
N LYS A 149 12.73 6.20 13.78
CA LYS A 149 13.40 4.98 14.26
C LYS A 149 13.62 3.90 13.19
N ASP A 150 12.99 4.03 12.04
CA ASP A 150 13.09 3.04 10.97
C ASP A 150 14.26 3.31 10.01
N ILE A 151 15.00 4.41 10.24
CA ILE A 151 16.16 4.81 9.44
C ILE A 151 17.42 4.60 10.27
N ASP A 152 18.30 3.76 9.77
CA ASP A 152 19.65 3.59 10.30
C ASP A 152 20.66 4.26 9.34
N PHE A 153 21.13 5.43 9.75
CA PHE A 153 22.11 6.19 8.97
C PHE A 153 23.52 5.55 9.02
N ALA A 154 23.87 4.89 10.12
CA ALA A 154 25.17 4.27 10.28
C ALA A 154 25.32 3.04 9.39
N GLN A 155 24.30 2.19 9.38
CA GLN A 155 24.24 0.99 8.52
C GLN A 155 23.76 1.30 7.11
N ARG A 156 23.32 2.54 6.83
CA ARG A 156 22.69 2.95 5.56
C ARG A 156 21.52 2.05 5.17
N GLN A 157 20.61 1.81 6.11
CA GLN A 157 19.48 0.90 5.97
C GLN A 157 18.16 1.57 6.35
N ILE A 158 17.08 1.06 5.77
CA ILE A 158 15.71 1.38 6.14
C ILE A 158 15.04 0.10 6.57
N ILE A 159 14.52 0.07 7.79
CA ILE A 159 13.81 -1.06 8.38
C ILE A 159 12.32 -0.88 8.13
N ILE A 160 11.72 -1.76 7.35
CA ILE A 160 10.29 -1.76 7.08
C ILE A 160 9.63 -2.75 8.03
N ARG A 161 8.86 -2.21 8.98
CA ARG A 161 8.16 -2.99 10.00
C ARG A 161 6.73 -3.29 9.56
N ASP A 162 6.20 -4.43 10.02
CA ASP A 162 4.82 -4.86 9.75
C ASP A 162 4.46 -4.80 8.25
N ALA A 163 5.41 -5.09 7.37
CA ALA A 163 5.17 -5.17 5.94
C ALA A 163 4.01 -6.13 5.66
N LYS A 164 3.41 -6.03 4.47
CA LYS A 164 2.28 -6.88 4.06
C LYS A 164 2.57 -8.35 4.38
N GLY A 165 1.96 -8.85 5.46
CA GLY A 165 2.14 -10.22 5.95
C GLY A 165 2.95 -10.36 7.24
N MET A 166 3.11 -9.28 8.03
CA MET A 166 3.76 -9.27 9.36
C MET A 166 5.23 -9.71 9.35
N GLN A 167 5.97 -9.48 8.26
CA GLN A 167 7.40 -9.74 8.19
C GLN A 167 8.14 -8.41 8.05
N ASP A 168 9.07 -8.19 8.95
CA ASP A 168 10.00 -7.07 8.84
C ASP A 168 11.00 -7.37 7.71
N ARG A 169 11.47 -6.33 7.05
CA ARG A 169 12.56 -6.42 6.09
C ARG A 169 13.44 -5.19 6.17
N VAL A 170 14.66 -5.35 5.72
CA VAL A 170 15.61 -4.27 5.56
C VAL A 170 15.75 -3.95 4.08
N THR A 171 15.87 -2.68 3.73
CA THR A 171 16.24 -2.22 2.39
C THR A 171 17.31 -1.14 2.49
N ILE A 172 17.94 -0.83 1.37
CA ILE A 172 19.05 0.12 1.31
C ILE A 172 18.57 1.56 1.48
N LEU A 173 19.34 2.38 2.21
CA LEU A 173 19.28 3.83 2.18
C LEU A 173 20.37 4.32 1.22
N PRO A 174 20.03 4.89 0.05
CA PRO A 174 21.05 5.40 -0.87
C PRO A 174 21.92 6.46 -0.23
N GLU A 175 23.22 6.38 -0.43
CA GLU A 175 24.21 7.30 0.15
C GLU A 175 23.91 8.78 -0.17
N GLY A 176 23.57 9.07 -1.43
CA GLY A 176 23.21 10.42 -1.86
C GLY A 176 21.92 10.97 -1.24
N LEU A 177 21.16 10.15 -0.48
CA LEU A 177 19.98 10.60 0.26
C LEU A 177 20.21 10.79 1.76
N VAL A 178 21.37 10.39 2.28
CA VAL A 178 21.70 10.52 3.71
C VAL A 178 21.60 11.99 4.14
N LYS A 179 22.40 12.86 3.57
CA LYS A 179 22.43 14.29 3.91
C LYS A 179 21.08 15.00 3.68
N PRO A 180 20.42 14.87 2.51
CA PRO A 180 19.09 15.47 2.30
C PRO A 180 18.05 14.99 3.30
N LEU A 181 18.11 13.73 3.73
CA LEU A 181 17.18 13.15 4.67
C LEU A 181 17.44 13.64 6.10
N GLN A 182 18.70 13.77 6.51
CA GLN A 182 19.09 14.36 7.79
C GLN A 182 18.61 15.83 7.88
N GLU A 183 18.86 16.63 6.86
CA GLU A 183 18.40 18.03 6.79
C GLU A 183 16.85 18.11 6.84
N HIS A 184 16.19 17.17 6.21
CA HIS A 184 14.72 17.06 6.30
C HIS A 184 14.27 16.72 7.73
N LEU A 185 14.91 15.77 8.39
CA LEU A 185 14.59 15.37 9.76
C LEU A 185 14.81 16.51 10.76
N GLU A 186 15.80 17.35 10.59
CA GLU A 186 15.98 18.54 11.43
C GLU A 186 14.80 19.53 11.30
N ARG A 187 14.23 19.69 10.08
CA ARG A 187 13.02 20.48 9.89
C ARG A 187 11.80 19.84 10.57
N VAL A 188 11.67 18.53 10.47
CA VAL A 188 10.59 17.76 11.11
C VAL A 188 10.72 17.81 12.63
N LYS A 189 11.94 17.73 13.18
CA LYS A 189 12.20 17.84 14.61
C LYS A 189 11.77 19.19 15.18
N ARG A 190 12.09 20.28 14.47
CA ARG A 190 11.61 21.62 14.83
C ARG A 190 10.09 21.75 14.79
N LEU A 191 9.43 21.11 13.79
CA LEU A 191 7.98 21.07 13.73
C LEU A 191 7.38 20.29 14.90
N HIS A 192 7.97 19.14 15.23
CA HIS A 192 7.55 18.32 16.37
C HIS A 192 7.68 19.08 17.71
N GLN A 193 8.79 19.79 17.93
CA GLN A 193 8.97 20.64 19.11
C GLN A 193 7.90 21.75 19.22
N LYS A 194 7.53 22.37 18.10
CA LYS A 194 6.43 23.35 18.06
C LYS A 194 5.08 22.71 18.43
N ASP A 195 4.82 21.50 17.94
CA ASP A 195 3.60 20.76 18.26
C ASP A 195 3.56 20.37 19.75
N LEU A 196 4.69 19.96 20.35
CA LEU A 196 4.78 19.65 21.77
C LEU A 196 4.47 20.86 22.65
N LYS A 197 5.02 22.04 22.31
CA LYS A 197 4.74 23.31 23.03
C LYS A 197 3.27 23.71 22.99
N LYS A 198 2.53 23.31 21.95
CA LYS A 198 1.08 23.54 21.79
C LYS A 198 0.21 22.44 22.40
N GLY A 199 0.78 21.52 23.18
CA GLY A 199 0.07 20.39 23.79
C GLY A 199 -0.22 19.21 22.85
N GLY A 200 0.21 19.29 21.58
CA GLY A 200 0.14 18.23 20.58
C GLY A 200 1.39 17.35 20.57
N GLY A 201 1.86 16.98 19.36
CA GLY A 201 3.11 16.24 19.14
C GLY A 201 3.03 14.73 19.42
N SER A 202 1.85 14.21 19.69
CA SER A 202 1.62 12.76 19.77
C SER A 202 1.33 12.18 18.40
N VAL A 203 1.80 10.96 18.14
CA VAL A 203 1.45 10.13 17.00
C VAL A 203 0.70 8.88 17.45
N TYR A 204 -0.06 8.29 16.55
CA TYR A 204 -0.69 6.99 16.81
C TYR A 204 0.40 5.91 16.89
N LEU A 205 0.37 5.12 17.97
CA LEU A 205 1.23 3.95 18.12
C LEU A 205 0.48 2.68 17.71
N PRO A 206 1.14 1.74 17.02
CA PRO A 206 0.49 0.50 16.61
C PRO A 206 0.16 -0.41 17.81
N PHE A 207 -0.88 -1.21 17.65
CA PHE A 207 -1.32 -2.25 18.61
C PHE A 207 -1.49 -1.75 20.05
N ALA A 208 -0.96 -2.50 21.03
CA ALA A 208 -1.05 -2.18 22.45
C ALA A 208 0.07 -1.23 22.96
N LEU A 209 0.98 -0.81 22.08
CA LEU A 209 2.14 0.00 22.49
C LEU A 209 1.76 1.30 23.20
N GLY A 210 0.69 1.95 22.75
CA GLY A 210 0.20 3.17 23.40
C GLY A 210 -0.30 2.95 24.82
N ARG A 211 -0.79 1.74 25.15
CA ARG A 211 -1.18 1.35 26.52
C ARG A 211 0.02 0.93 27.35
N LYS A 212 0.93 0.16 26.74
CA LYS A 212 2.14 -0.35 27.42
C LYS A 212 3.12 0.78 27.76
N TYR A 213 3.23 1.78 26.88
CA TYR A 213 4.13 2.92 27.04
C TYR A 213 3.37 4.24 26.84
N PRO A 214 2.61 4.69 27.87
CA PRO A 214 1.92 5.98 27.85
C PRO A 214 2.94 7.11 27.61
N GLY A 215 2.68 7.96 26.66
CA GLY A 215 3.63 9.06 26.30
C GLY A 215 4.66 8.72 25.22
N ALA A 216 4.96 7.45 24.93
CA ALA A 216 5.91 7.10 23.87
C ALA A 216 5.55 7.70 22.49
N GLY A 217 4.26 7.91 22.21
CA GLY A 217 3.80 8.58 20.98
C GLY A 217 4.29 10.05 20.85
N ARG A 218 4.76 10.68 21.95
CA ARG A 218 5.38 12.01 21.94
C ARG A 218 6.90 11.96 21.72
N GLY A 219 7.51 10.77 21.82
CA GLY A 219 8.93 10.57 21.58
C GLY A 219 9.33 10.82 20.14
N TRP A 220 10.50 11.44 19.93
CA TRP A 220 11.03 11.77 18.60
C TRP A 220 11.13 10.56 17.68
N VAL A 221 11.63 9.45 18.17
CA VAL A 221 11.87 8.22 17.40
C VAL A 221 10.60 7.63 16.78
N TRP A 222 9.43 7.94 17.34
CA TRP A 222 8.14 7.48 16.87
C TRP A 222 7.49 8.43 15.84
N GLN A 223 8.02 9.64 15.67
CA GLN A 223 7.45 10.59 14.72
C GLN A 223 7.59 10.10 13.28
N TYR A 224 6.66 10.54 12.42
CA TYR A 224 6.75 10.24 11.00
C TYR A 224 7.85 11.07 10.33
N VAL A 225 8.60 10.43 9.42
CA VAL A 225 9.62 11.11 8.59
C VAL A 225 8.95 12.15 7.69
N PHE A 226 7.78 11.82 7.17
CA PHE A 226 7.01 12.69 6.27
C PHE A 226 5.66 13.06 6.90
N PRO A 227 5.65 13.98 7.87
CA PRO A 227 4.42 14.37 8.55
C PRO A 227 3.50 15.19 7.64
N SER A 228 2.20 15.11 7.92
CA SER A 228 1.22 15.97 7.27
C SER A 228 1.41 17.44 7.62
N ALA A 229 0.99 18.35 6.75
CA ALA A 229 1.08 19.78 7.01
C ALA A 229 0.15 20.23 8.17
N ARG A 230 -0.96 19.54 8.38
CA ARG A 230 -1.97 19.88 9.38
C ARG A 230 -2.13 18.78 10.43
N LEU A 231 -2.52 19.20 11.64
CA LEU A 231 -2.99 18.28 12.67
C LEU A 231 -4.41 17.81 12.31
N ALA A 232 -4.73 16.55 12.65
CA ALA A 232 -6.06 15.99 12.44
C ALA A 232 -6.46 15.11 13.64
N ARG A 233 -7.76 15.04 13.91
CA ARG A 233 -8.30 14.17 14.95
C ARG A 233 -8.26 12.71 14.52
N GLY A 234 -7.88 11.85 15.43
CA GLY A 234 -7.91 10.41 15.23
C GLY A 234 -9.36 9.92 15.00
N PRO A 235 -9.60 9.09 13.97
CA PRO A 235 -10.97 8.65 13.64
C PRO A 235 -11.57 7.70 14.69
N ARG A 236 -10.77 7.16 15.60
CA ARG A 236 -11.22 6.23 16.65
C ARG A 236 -11.32 6.86 18.03
N ASP A 237 -10.42 7.75 18.36
CA ASP A 237 -10.26 8.31 19.72
C ASP A 237 -10.43 9.84 19.78
N GLY A 238 -10.63 10.50 18.64
CA GLY A 238 -10.81 11.95 18.55
C GLY A 238 -9.57 12.77 18.93
N VAL A 239 -8.46 12.15 19.31
CA VAL A 239 -7.25 12.85 19.77
C VAL A 239 -6.57 13.56 18.61
N LEU A 240 -6.22 14.83 18.81
CA LEU A 240 -5.54 15.65 17.83
C LEU A 240 -4.06 15.21 17.70
N ARG A 241 -3.69 14.79 16.48
CA ARG A 241 -2.34 14.27 16.19
C ARG A 241 -1.81 14.80 14.86
N ARG A 242 -0.49 14.74 14.71
CA ARG A 242 0.14 14.87 13.40
C ARG A 242 0.27 13.50 12.78
N TRP A 243 -0.46 13.33 11.67
CA TRP A 243 -0.41 12.10 10.87
C TRP A 243 0.71 12.18 9.83
N TYR A 244 0.95 11.09 9.13
CA TYR A 244 1.82 11.09 7.96
C TYR A 244 1.16 11.80 6.77
N MET A 245 1.97 12.19 5.79
CA MET A 245 1.49 12.77 4.54
C MET A 245 0.55 11.80 3.81
N SER A 246 -0.56 12.31 3.28
CA SER A 246 -1.51 11.51 2.53
C SER A 246 -0.86 10.87 1.29
N GLU A 247 -1.11 9.58 1.06
CA GLU A 247 -0.69 8.86 -0.15
C GLU A 247 -1.08 9.62 -1.43
N THR A 248 -2.29 10.20 -1.46
CA THR A 248 -2.80 10.95 -2.61
C THR A 248 -1.99 12.19 -2.92
N THR A 249 -1.36 12.81 -1.92
CA THR A 249 -0.50 13.98 -2.11
C THR A 249 0.74 13.63 -2.94
N LEU A 250 1.43 12.56 -2.56
CA LEU A 250 2.60 12.09 -3.31
C LEU A 250 2.20 11.55 -4.69
N GLN A 251 1.10 10.80 -4.79
CA GLN A 251 0.58 10.33 -6.08
C GLN A 251 0.32 11.47 -7.06
N ARG A 252 -0.35 12.55 -6.60
CA ARG A 252 -0.58 13.74 -7.43
C ARG A 252 0.71 14.42 -7.85
N ALA A 253 1.69 14.53 -6.96
CA ALA A 253 3.00 15.09 -7.28
C ALA A 253 3.74 14.27 -8.36
N VAL A 254 3.73 12.94 -8.24
CA VAL A 254 4.30 12.02 -9.23
C VAL A 254 3.60 12.14 -10.58
N HIS A 255 2.27 12.16 -10.60
CA HIS A 255 1.52 12.33 -11.85
C HIS A 255 1.77 13.69 -12.52
N LYS A 256 1.88 14.77 -11.72
CA LYS A 256 2.24 16.10 -12.24
C LYS A 256 3.64 16.08 -12.85
N ALA A 257 4.62 15.53 -12.16
CA ALA A 257 6.01 15.45 -12.62
C ALA A 257 6.15 14.60 -13.90
N ALA A 258 5.46 13.46 -13.95
CA ALA A 258 5.45 12.61 -15.15
C ALA A 258 4.91 13.36 -16.39
N ARG A 259 3.87 14.17 -16.19
CA ARG A 259 3.31 15.02 -17.26
C ARG A 259 4.28 16.13 -17.69
N LEU A 260 4.92 16.79 -16.73
CA LEU A 260 5.89 17.86 -17.00
C LEU A 260 7.16 17.34 -17.68
N SER A 261 7.57 16.10 -17.41
CA SER A 261 8.73 15.46 -18.02
C SER A 261 8.51 15.08 -19.48
N GLY A 262 7.29 15.15 -20.01
CA GLY A 262 6.96 14.78 -21.40
C GLY A 262 7.07 13.27 -21.66
N ILE A 263 7.10 12.41 -20.60
CA ILE A 263 7.23 10.97 -20.76
C ILE A 263 5.85 10.38 -21.04
N ASN A 264 5.71 9.74 -22.21
CA ASN A 264 4.46 9.12 -22.64
C ASN A 264 4.29 7.69 -22.09
N LYS A 265 4.43 7.53 -20.75
CA LYS A 265 4.19 6.28 -20.03
C LYS A 265 3.27 6.54 -18.84
N ARG A 266 2.47 5.54 -18.47
CA ARG A 266 1.64 5.63 -17.25
C ARG A 266 2.52 5.49 -16.01
N VAL A 267 2.91 6.60 -15.40
CA VAL A 267 3.77 6.65 -14.23
C VAL A 267 2.95 6.76 -12.93
N SER A 268 3.35 6.02 -11.92
CA SER A 268 2.80 6.04 -10.57
C SER A 268 3.92 5.83 -9.55
N CYS A 269 3.64 6.01 -8.25
CA CYS A 269 4.62 5.67 -7.20
C CYS A 269 5.09 4.21 -7.29
N ARG A 270 4.22 3.29 -7.73
CA ARG A 270 4.57 1.89 -7.94
C ARG A 270 5.55 1.69 -9.09
N THR A 271 5.50 2.55 -10.10
CA THR A 271 6.41 2.50 -11.26
C THR A 271 7.86 2.70 -10.84
N PHE A 272 8.15 3.60 -9.88
CA PHE A 272 9.50 3.77 -9.33
C PHE A 272 10.04 2.47 -8.72
N ARG A 273 9.22 1.78 -7.93
CA ARG A 273 9.61 0.49 -7.33
C ARG A 273 9.79 -0.61 -8.38
N HIS A 274 8.98 -0.62 -9.45
CA HIS A 274 9.18 -1.54 -10.58
C HIS A 274 10.49 -1.26 -11.30
N SER A 275 10.80 0.02 -11.54
CA SER A 275 12.05 0.44 -12.17
C SER A 275 13.25 0.12 -11.28
N PHE A 276 13.17 0.32 -9.95
CA PHE A 276 14.21 -0.10 -9.01
C PHE A 276 14.53 -1.59 -9.15
N ALA A 277 13.49 -2.45 -9.06
CA ALA A 277 13.66 -3.89 -9.17
C ALA A 277 14.30 -4.32 -10.50
N THR A 278 13.82 -3.74 -11.60
CA THR A 278 14.31 -4.03 -12.93
C THR A 278 15.76 -3.58 -13.11
N HIS A 279 16.10 -2.37 -12.66
CA HIS A 279 17.46 -1.84 -12.81
C HIS A 279 18.47 -2.58 -11.91
N LEU A 280 18.07 -3.09 -10.75
CA LEU A 280 18.95 -3.98 -9.98
C LEU A 280 19.25 -5.26 -10.75
N LEU A 281 18.23 -5.91 -11.29
CA LEU A 281 18.41 -7.11 -12.11
C LEU A 281 19.27 -6.85 -13.35
N GLN A 282 19.07 -5.70 -14.04
CA GLN A 282 19.90 -5.27 -15.18
C GLN A 282 21.36 -5.00 -14.79
N ASN A 283 21.60 -4.57 -13.55
CA ASN A 283 22.95 -4.39 -13.01
C ASN A 283 23.58 -5.70 -12.46
N GLY A 284 22.96 -6.87 -12.70
CA GLY A 284 23.49 -8.16 -12.34
C GLY A 284 23.18 -8.67 -10.94
N TYR A 285 22.38 -7.95 -10.14
CA TYR A 285 21.96 -8.46 -8.85
C TYR A 285 21.02 -9.65 -9.03
N ASP A 286 21.20 -10.68 -8.22
CA ASP A 286 20.38 -11.87 -8.29
C ASP A 286 18.93 -11.64 -7.84
N ILE A 287 18.03 -12.49 -8.31
CA ILE A 287 16.59 -12.35 -8.09
C ILE A 287 16.18 -12.52 -6.63
N ARG A 288 16.95 -13.29 -5.83
CA ARG A 288 16.68 -13.49 -4.41
C ARG A 288 17.01 -12.24 -3.62
N THR A 289 18.15 -11.62 -3.88
CA THR A 289 18.49 -10.31 -3.31
C THR A 289 17.41 -9.26 -3.62
N VAL A 290 16.93 -9.19 -4.86
CA VAL A 290 15.85 -8.27 -5.24
C VAL A 290 14.52 -8.64 -4.56
N GLN A 291 14.22 -9.93 -4.41
CA GLN A 291 13.05 -10.42 -3.70
C GLN A 291 13.05 -9.97 -2.22
N GLU A 292 14.18 -10.12 -1.54
CA GLU A 292 14.37 -9.75 -0.14
C GLU A 292 14.21 -8.23 0.06
N LEU A 293 14.94 -7.42 -0.72
CA LEU A 293 14.84 -5.96 -0.68
C LEU A 293 13.41 -5.47 -0.89
N LEU A 294 12.67 -6.12 -1.79
CA LEU A 294 11.27 -5.80 -2.05
C LEU A 294 10.30 -6.37 -1.00
N GLY A 295 10.68 -7.40 -0.26
CA GLY A 295 9.81 -8.13 0.66
C GLY A 295 8.65 -8.80 -0.09
N HIS A 296 8.97 -9.58 -1.11
CA HIS A 296 8.00 -10.42 -1.81
C HIS A 296 8.01 -11.83 -1.19
N LYS A 297 6.87 -12.26 -0.64
CA LYS A 297 6.73 -13.60 -0.05
C LYS A 297 6.96 -14.73 -1.05
N ASP A 298 6.54 -14.50 -2.30
CA ASP A 298 6.65 -15.46 -3.39
C ASP A 298 7.56 -14.90 -4.48
N VAL A 299 8.57 -15.66 -4.86
CA VAL A 299 9.50 -15.30 -5.94
C VAL A 299 8.78 -15.06 -7.27
N LYS A 300 7.63 -15.72 -7.50
CA LYS A 300 6.78 -15.47 -8.68
C LYS A 300 6.37 -14.01 -8.81
N THR A 301 6.28 -13.28 -7.68
CA THR A 301 6.01 -11.84 -7.71
C THR A 301 7.22 -11.04 -8.21
N THR A 302 8.44 -11.52 -7.99
CA THR A 302 9.68 -10.89 -8.48
C THR A 302 9.97 -11.32 -9.91
N MET A 303 9.58 -12.53 -10.30
CA MET A 303 9.72 -13.03 -11.67
C MET A 303 9.02 -12.15 -12.72
N ILE A 304 8.06 -11.32 -12.34
CA ILE A 304 7.45 -10.36 -13.29
C ILE A 304 8.44 -9.35 -13.87
N TYR A 305 9.60 -9.18 -13.27
CA TYR A 305 10.66 -8.27 -13.75
C TYR A 305 11.64 -8.95 -14.71
N THR A 306 11.69 -10.29 -14.75
CA THR A 306 12.63 -11.04 -15.59
C THR A 306 12.33 -10.92 -17.10
N HIS A 307 11.09 -10.57 -17.46
CA HIS A 307 10.73 -10.32 -18.86
C HIS A 307 11.54 -9.20 -19.52
N ILE A 308 12.15 -8.31 -18.73
CA ILE A 308 13.01 -7.23 -19.23
C ILE A 308 14.45 -7.70 -19.38
N LEU A 309 14.90 -8.65 -18.54
CA LEU A 309 16.21 -9.31 -18.69
C LEU A 309 16.27 -10.08 -19.99
N ASN A 310 15.17 -10.74 -20.38
CA ASN A 310 15.08 -11.51 -21.63
C ASN A 310 15.11 -10.62 -22.91
N ARG A 311 15.06 -9.28 -22.77
CA ARG A 311 15.25 -8.33 -23.88
C ARG A 311 16.69 -7.84 -24.03
N GLY A 312 17.59 -8.13 -23.11
CA GLY A 312 18.93 -7.57 -23.14
C GLY A 312 20.08 -8.52 -22.79
N GLY A 313 19.85 -9.56 -22.01
CA GLY A 313 20.94 -10.39 -21.50
C GLY A 313 21.15 -11.71 -22.26
N LEU A 314 20.12 -12.20 -22.87
CA LEU A 314 20.19 -13.26 -23.88
C LEU A 314 19.86 -12.62 -25.23
N ALA A 315 20.52 -11.50 -25.52
CA ALA A 315 20.31 -10.64 -26.67
C ALA A 315 19.95 -11.45 -27.93
N VAL A 316 18.68 -11.78 -28.06
CA VAL A 316 18.17 -12.13 -29.39
C VAL A 316 18.27 -10.83 -30.18
N ARG A 317 19.32 -10.70 -30.94
CA ARG A 317 19.44 -9.64 -31.92
C ARG A 317 18.33 -9.83 -32.93
N SER A 318 17.63 -8.76 -33.22
CA SER A 318 16.66 -8.80 -34.32
C SER A 318 17.38 -9.27 -35.59
N PRO A 319 16.77 -10.12 -36.43
CA PRO A 319 17.36 -10.42 -37.74
C PRO A 319 17.71 -9.15 -38.54
N ILE A 320 16.99 -8.05 -38.39
CA ILE A 320 17.28 -6.79 -39.05
C ILE A 320 18.51 -6.08 -38.47
N ASP A 321 18.87 -6.35 -37.22
CA ASP A 321 20.07 -5.78 -36.59
C ASP A 321 21.33 -6.63 -36.90
N MET A 322 21.18 -7.72 -37.68
CA MET A 322 22.24 -8.60 -38.16
C MET A 322 22.55 -8.44 -39.66
N LEU A 323 21.77 -7.56 -40.34
CA LEU A 323 22.03 -7.11 -41.70
C LEU A 323 22.98 -5.94 -41.69
#